data_825f9bb7e85bbd83942de158d06bc185
#
_entry.id   825f9bb7e85bbd83942de158d06bc185
#
_cell.length_a   1.000
_cell.length_b   1.000
_cell.length_c   1.000
_cell.angle_alpha   90.00
_cell.angle_beta   90.00
_cell.angle_gamma   90.00
#
_symmetry.space_group_name_H-M   'P 1'
#
loop_
_entity.id
_entity.type
_entity.pdbx_description
1 polymer ?
#
loop_
_entity_poly.entity_id
_entity_poly.type
_entity_poly.pdbx_seq_one_letter_code
_entity_poly.pdbx_strand_id
1 'polypeptide(L)'
;MLLHVIARGRIGRGPEADLVARYARRIVWPLKLTELPDEGGRVPPRDPNGVTVTLDERGEQLTSVELARRLEKWRDGGKRECRFLLGAADGHDEAERNSADLLLAFGRATWPHLLARAMLMEQLFRATSILANHPYHREG
;
A
#
# COMPACT_ATOMS: atom_id res chain seq x y z
N MET A 1 -1.71 13.90 -3.98
CA MET A 1 -2.41 12.98 -3.04
C MET A 1 -1.39 12.31 -2.15
N LEU A 2 -1.60 12.33 -0.85
CA LEU A 2 -0.74 11.65 0.12
C LEU A 2 -0.95 10.13 0.03
N LEU A 3 0.15 9.39 -0.02
CA LEU A 3 0.14 7.94 0.15
C LEU A 3 0.51 7.63 1.59
N HIS A 4 -0.38 6.98 2.33
CA HIS A 4 -0.13 6.66 3.73
C HIS A 4 -0.15 5.15 3.93
N VAL A 5 1.01 4.58 4.19
CA VAL A 5 1.15 3.14 4.46
C VAL A 5 1.09 2.92 5.95
N ILE A 6 0.10 2.16 6.39
CA ILE A 6 -0.15 1.84 7.80
C ILE A 6 -0.01 0.34 7.96
N ALA A 7 1.01 -0.09 8.67
CA ALA A 7 1.33 -1.51 8.81
C ALA A 7 1.41 -1.93 10.26
N ARG A 8 0.92 -3.12 10.57
CA ARG A 8 1.07 -3.71 11.89
C ARG A 8 2.40 -4.42 12.00
N GLY A 9 3.04 -4.27 13.16
CA GLY A 9 4.34 -4.85 13.44
C GLY A 9 5.50 -3.92 13.05
N ARG A 10 6.64 -4.17 13.65
CA ARG A 10 7.87 -3.45 13.34
C ARG A 10 8.63 -4.18 12.26
N ILE A 11 9.05 -3.47 11.23
CA ILE A 11 9.89 -4.06 10.20
C ILE A 11 11.33 -4.28 10.71
N GLY A 12 11.76 -3.48 11.69
CA GLY A 12 13.07 -3.62 12.29
C GLY A 12 14.21 -3.38 11.32
N ARG A 13 15.20 -4.26 11.37
CA ARG A 13 16.37 -4.25 10.48
C ARG A 13 16.39 -5.56 9.70
N GLY A 14 16.79 -5.48 8.46
CA GLY A 14 16.87 -6.66 7.61
C GLY A 14 16.58 -6.33 6.15
N PRO A 15 16.55 -7.34 5.29
CA PRO A 15 16.36 -7.13 3.85
C PRO A 15 15.07 -6.40 3.50
N GLU A 16 13.96 -6.72 4.17
CA GLU A 16 12.67 -6.08 3.92
C GLU A 16 12.70 -4.61 4.30
N ALA A 17 13.33 -4.26 5.43
CA ALA A 17 13.50 -2.86 5.85
C ALA A 17 14.32 -2.07 4.84
N ASP A 18 15.38 -2.69 4.31
CA ASP A 18 16.25 -2.07 3.30
C ASP A 18 15.47 -1.79 2.02
N LEU A 19 14.62 -2.72 1.59
CA LEU A 19 13.78 -2.56 0.41
C LEU A 19 12.75 -1.45 0.62
N VAL A 20 12.08 -1.43 1.75
CA VAL A 20 11.11 -0.37 2.08
C VAL A 20 11.79 0.99 2.04
N ALA A 21 12.95 1.12 2.66
CA ALA A 21 13.70 2.38 2.67
C ALA A 21 14.13 2.80 1.26
N ARG A 22 14.56 1.84 0.45
CA ARG A 22 14.97 2.10 -0.94
C ARG A 22 13.83 2.71 -1.75
N TYR A 23 12.67 2.09 -1.75
CA TYR A 23 11.55 2.56 -2.56
C TYR A 23 10.91 3.81 -1.97
N ALA A 24 10.85 3.94 -0.65
CA ALA A 24 10.35 5.16 0.00
C ALA A 24 11.12 6.40 -0.46
N ARG A 25 12.44 6.30 -0.59
CA ARG A 25 13.28 7.42 -1.05
C ARG A 25 13.03 7.81 -2.51
N ARG A 26 12.53 6.88 -3.32
CA ARG A 26 12.33 7.09 -4.76
C ARG A 26 10.93 7.58 -5.11
N ILE A 27 9.97 7.37 -4.21
CA ILE A 27 8.59 7.84 -4.41
C ILE A 27 8.57 9.35 -4.29
N VAL A 28 8.15 10.05 -5.36
CA VAL A 28 8.11 11.51 -5.35
C VAL A 28 6.78 12.08 -4.85
N TRP A 29 5.73 11.26 -4.77
CA TRP A 29 4.48 11.67 -4.15
C TRP A 29 4.67 11.80 -2.64
N PRO A 30 3.87 12.66 -1.97
CA PRO A 30 3.91 12.71 -0.50
C PRO A 30 3.65 11.32 0.08
N LEU A 31 4.50 10.89 1.00
CA LEU A 31 4.46 9.55 1.57
C LEU A 31 4.59 9.63 3.08
N LYS A 32 3.76 8.87 3.78
CA LYS A 32 3.84 8.69 5.23
C LYS A 32 3.82 7.19 5.54
N LEU A 33 4.70 6.77 6.43
CA LEU A 33 4.77 5.39 6.91
C LEU A 33 4.44 5.38 8.40
N THR A 34 3.48 4.55 8.79
CA THR A 34 3.08 4.40 10.18
C THR A 34 3.11 2.92 10.56
N GLU A 35 3.78 2.61 11.67
CA GLU A 35 3.75 1.26 12.23
C GLU A 35 2.83 1.23 13.44
N LEU A 36 1.97 0.22 13.51
CA LEU A 36 1.11 -0.06 14.65
C LEU A 36 1.60 -1.32 15.36
N PRO A 37 1.26 -1.51 16.65
CA PRO A 37 1.52 -2.79 17.31
C PRO A 37 0.89 -3.97 16.55
N ASP A 38 1.43 -5.18 16.74
CA ASP A 38 0.85 -6.40 16.15
C ASP A 38 -0.61 -6.55 16.54
N GLU A 39 -0.94 -6.25 17.79
CA GLU A 39 -2.30 -6.28 18.31
C GLU A 39 -2.61 -4.96 19.00
N GLY A 40 -3.87 -4.57 18.95
CA GLY A 40 -4.33 -3.34 19.58
C GLY A 40 -3.85 -2.11 18.83
N GLY A 41 -3.77 -0.99 19.53
CA GLY A 41 -3.51 0.28 18.90
C GLY A 41 -4.67 0.72 18.02
N ARG A 42 -4.68 1.99 17.69
CA ARG A 42 -5.75 2.54 16.88
C ARG A 42 -5.24 2.89 15.50
N VAL A 43 -5.91 2.37 14.46
CA VAL A 43 -5.69 2.84 13.10
C VAL A 43 -6.07 4.33 13.06
N PRO A 44 -5.20 5.20 12.55
CA PRO A 44 -5.51 6.62 12.45
C PRO A 44 -6.84 6.85 11.70
N PRO A 45 -7.63 7.86 12.09
CA PRO A 45 -8.87 8.17 11.39
C PRO A 45 -8.58 8.47 9.91
N ARG A 46 -9.46 7.98 9.05
CA ARG A 46 -9.38 8.28 7.62
C ARG A 46 -9.73 9.76 7.39
N ASP A 47 -9.00 10.42 6.49
CA ASP A 47 -9.42 11.71 5.95
C ASP A 47 -10.82 11.52 5.35
N PRO A 48 -11.81 12.40 5.65
CA PRO A 48 -13.14 12.30 5.05
C PRO A 48 -13.10 12.28 3.52
N ASN A 49 -12.07 12.88 2.92
CA ASN A 49 -11.85 12.85 1.48
C ASN A 49 -10.69 11.93 1.13
N GLY A 50 -10.66 10.75 1.73
CA GLY A 50 -9.64 9.75 1.54
C GLY A 50 -10.16 8.43 1.00
N VAL A 51 -9.24 7.60 0.56
CA VAL A 51 -9.50 6.24 0.07
C VAL A 51 -8.73 5.26 0.96
N THR A 52 -9.34 4.13 1.27
CA THR A 52 -8.71 3.05 2.01
C THR A 52 -8.53 1.84 1.10
N VAL A 53 -7.28 1.43 0.92
CA VAL A 53 -6.91 0.20 0.25
C VAL A 53 -6.38 -0.76 1.31
N THR A 54 -7.00 -1.92 1.43
CA THR A 54 -6.57 -2.94 2.39
C THR A 54 -5.92 -4.09 1.64
N LEU A 55 -4.70 -4.44 2.04
CA LEU A 55 -3.97 -5.57 1.46
C LEU A 55 -4.52 -6.86 2.07
N ASP A 56 -5.09 -7.72 1.22
CA ASP A 56 -5.67 -8.99 1.64
C ASP A 56 -5.58 -9.98 0.51
N GLU A 57 -5.21 -11.23 0.82
CA GLU A 57 -5.06 -12.28 -0.21
C GLU A 57 -6.35 -12.60 -0.96
N ARG A 58 -7.50 -12.19 -0.41
CA ARG A 58 -8.82 -12.33 -1.05
C ARG A 58 -9.17 -11.16 -1.95
N GLY A 59 -8.28 -10.17 -2.06
CA GLY A 59 -8.53 -8.95 -2.82
C GLY A 59 -8.43 -9.11 -4.32
N GLU A 60 -8.67 -8.00 -5.00
CA GLU A 60 -8.51 -7.93 -6.45
C GLU A 60 -7.04 -8.01 -6.81
N GLN A 61 -6.74 -8.74 -7.88
CA GLN A 61 -5.39 -8.87 -8.40
C GLN A 61 -5.21 -7.88 -9.56
N LEU A 62 -4.74 -6.69 -9.19
CA LEU A 62 -4.50 -5.63 -10.19
C LEU A 62 -3.11 -5.75 -10.79
N THR A 63 -2.99 -5.46 -12.08
CA THR A 63 -1.68 -5.21 -12.67
C THR A 63 -1.11 -3.90 -12.15
N SER A 64 0.18 -3.70 -12.34
CA SER A 64 0.82 -2.42 -11.95
C SER A 64 0.21 -1.23 -12.68
N VAL A 65 -0.14 -1.41 -13.94
CA VAL A 65 -0.81 -0.36 -14.73
C VAL A 65 -2.20 -0.08 -14.19
N GLU A 66 -2.97 -1.12 -13.85
CA GLU A 66 -4.29 -0.96 -13.25
C GLU A 66 -4.22 -0.23 -11.91
N LEU A 67 -3.23 -0.56 -11.06
CA LEU A 67 -3.02 0.17 -9.81
C LEU A 67 -2.70 1.63 -10.07
N ALA A 68 -1.82 1.91 -11.04
CA ALA A 68 -1.50 3.29 -11.43
C ALA A 68 -2.76 4.06 -11.86
N ARG A 69 -3.63 3.43 -12.66
CA ARG A 69 -4.86 4.06 -13.10
C ARG A 69 -5.84 4.33 -11.96
N ARG A 70 -5.91 3.46 -10.96
CA ARG A 70 -6.70 3.70 -9.74
C ARG A 70 -6.17 4.91 -8.98
N LEU A 71 -4.86 5.01 -8.77
CA LEU A 71 -4.24 6.15 -8.10
C LEU A 71 -4.50 7.45 -8.87
N GLU A 72 -4.36 7.42 -10.18
CA GLU A 72 -4.64 8.56 -11.04
C GLU A 72 -6.08 9.04 -10.91
N LYS A 73 -7.03 8.10 -10.98
CA LYS A 73 -8.45 8.41 -10.87
C LYS A 73 -8.78 9.06 -9.52
N TRP A 74 -8.26 8.53 -8.42
CA TRP A 74 -8.49 9.09 -7.10
C TRP A 74 -7.87 10.48 -6.96
N ARG A 75 -6.62 10.63 -7.39
CA ARG A 75 -5.93 11.93 -7.36
C ARG A 75 -6.69 12.98 -8.18
N ASP A 76 -7.04 12.66 -9.41
CA ASP A 76 -7.70 13.59 -10.32
C ASP A 76 -9.13 13.88 -9.89
N GLY A 77 -9.76 12.95 -9.17
CA GLY A 77 -11.05 13.15 -8.55
C GLY A 77 -11.01 13.96 -7.25
N GLY A 78 -9.85 14.45 -6.85
CA GLY A 78 -9.70 15.33 -5.69
C GLY A 78 -9.51 14.63 -4.35
N LYS A 79 -9.25 13.33 -4.33
CA LYS A 79 -8.92 12.64 -3.08
C LYS A 79 -7.62 13.16 -2.52
N ARG A 80 -7.59 13.43 -1.21
CA ARG A 80 -6.41 13.99 -0.54
C ARG A 80 -5.42 12.94 -0.10
N GLU A 81 -5.92 11.75 0.24
CA GLU A 81 -5.14 10.67 0.81
C GLU A 81 -5.62 9.33 0.27
N CYS A 82 -4.67 8.47 -0.04
CA CYS A 82 -4.91 7.05 -0.24
C CYS A 82 -4.10 6.31 0.80
N ARG A 83 -4.78 5.67 1.75
CA ARG A 83 -4.09 4.89 2.77
C ARG A 83 -4.15 3.41 2.46
N PHE A 84 -3.05 2.74 2.75
CA PHE A 84 -2.87 1.30 2.52
C PHE A 84 -2.71 0.64 3.88
N LEU A 85 -3.62 -0.28 4.21
CA LEU A 85 -3.59 -1.01 5.46
C LEU A 85 -2.97 -2.40 5.24
N LEU A 86 -1.91 -2.70 5.99
CA LEU A 86 -1.29 -4.02 6.00
C LEU A 86 -1.44 -4.61 7.39
N GLY A 87 -2.03 -5.81 7.47
CA GLY A 87 -2.18 -6.53 8.72
C GLY A 87 -0.87 -7.17 9.18
N ALA A 88 -0.89 -7.68 10.41
CA ALA A 88 0.16 -8.53 10.93
C ALA A 88 0.07 -9.94 10.30
N ALA A 89 0.83 -10.90 10.84
CA ALA A 89 0.88 -12.26 10.33
C ALA A 89 -0.51 -12.94 10.22
N ASP A 90 -1.44 -12.57 11.11
CA ASP A 90 -2.80 -13.11 11.11
C ASP A 90 -3.75 -12.42 10.11
N GLY A 91 -3.27 -11.39 9.42
CA GLY A 91 -4.06 -10.64 8.46
C GLY A 91 -5.03 -9.66 9.10
N HIS A 92 -6.04 -9.25 8.33
CA HIS A 92 -7.06 -8.31 8.75
C HIS A 92 -8.28 -9.04 9.29
N ASP A 93 -9.03 -8.41 10.19
CA ASP A 93 -10.33 -8.89 10.59
C ASP A 93 -11.40 -8.53 9.54
N GLU A 94 -12.60 -9.06 9.73
CA GLU A 94 -13.69 -8.85 8.76
C GLU A 94 -14.13 -7.38 8.71
N ALA A 95 -14.13 -6.69 9.84
CA ALA A 95 -14.51 -5.28 9.90
C ALA A 95 -13.52 -4.42 9.10
N GLU A 96 -12.22 -4.69 9.21
CA GLU A 96 -11.21 -3.99 8.42
C GLU A 96 -11.38 -4.25 6.93
N ARG A 97 -11.67 -5.51 6.54
CA ARG A 97 -11.95 -5.84 5.13
C ARG A 97 -13.18 -5.14 4.61
N ASN A 98 -14.26 -5.10 5.40
CA ASN A 98 -15.53 -4.52 4.96
C ASN A 98 -15.48 -2.98 4.85
N SER A 99 -14.57 -2.33 5.58
CA SER A 99 -14.45 -0.86 5.53
C SER A 99 -13.57 -0.36 4.39
N ALA A 100 -12.92 -1.25 3.65
CA ALA A 100 -12.03 -0.86 2.57
C ALA A 100 -12.80 -0.43 1.31
N ASP A 101 -12.28 0.59 0.63
CA ASP A 101 -12.76 0.97 -0.70
C ASP A 101 -12.24 0.01 -1.76
N LEU A 102 -11.08 -0.61 -1.50
CA LEU A 102 -10.49 -1.62 -2.36
C LEU A 102 -9.77 -2.64 -1.49
N LEU A 103 -10.03 -3.92 -1.73
CA LEU A 103 -9.19 -5.00 -1.24
C LEU A 103 -8.21 -5.35 -2.35
N LEU A 104 -6.91 -5.30 -2.06
CA LEU A 104 -5.84 -5.52 -3.04
C LEU A 104 -5.03 -6.74 -2.66
N ALA A 105 -4.79 -7.62 -3.62
CA ALA A 105 -3.94 -8.79 -3.45
C ALA A 105 -2.78 -8.79 -4.47
N PHE A 106 -1.65 -9.34 -4.05
CA PHE A 106 -0.50 -9.57 -4.92
C PHE A 106 -0.46 -11.03 -5.39
N GLY A 107 -1.59 -11.50 -5.90
CA GLY A 107 -1.76 -12.88 -6.30
C GLY A 107 -2.54 -13.67 -5.25
N ARG A 108 -2.72 -14.96 -5.52
CA ARG A 108 -3.53 -15.84 -4.69
C ARG A 108 -2.72 -16.56 -3.60
N ALA A 109 -1.40 -16.45 -3.68
CA ALA A 109 -0.53 -17.02 -2.67
C ALA A 109 -0.49 -16.15 -1.42
N THR A 110 -0.21 -16.77 -0.29
CA THR A 110 0.03 -16.06 0.97
C THR A 110 1.48 -15.59 1.00
N TRP A 111 1.70 -14.33 1.31
CA TRP A 111 3.03 -13.74 1.43
C TRP A 111 3.37 -13.43 2.88
N PRO A 112 4.63 -13.58 3.31
CA PRO A 112 5.06 -13.08 4.61
C PRO A 112 4.73 -11.59 4.72
N HIS A 113 4.18 -11.16 5.86
CA HIS A 113 3.68 -9.78 5.98
C HIS A 113 4.74 -8.70 5.80
N LEU A 114 5.98 -8.93 6.22
CA LEU A 114 7.06 -7.96 6.00
C LEU A 114 7.48 -7.89 4.53
N LEU A 115 7.47 -9.03 3.84
CA LEU A 115 7.76 -9.05 2.41
C LEU A 115 6.65 -8.36 1.62
N ALA A 116 5.39 -8.59 1.98
CA ALA A 116 4.26 -7.90 1.36
C ALA A 116 4.36 -6.39 1.51
N ARG A 117 4.87 -5.91 2.66
CA ARG A 117 5.12 -4.47 2.87
C ARG A 117 6.15 -3.94 1.87
N ALA A 118 7.24 -4.65 1.68
CA ALA A 118 8.26 -4.27 0.70
C ALA A 118 7.71 -4.30 -0.73
N MET A 119 6.89 -5.32 -1.04
CA MET A 119 6.23 -5.44 -2.35
C MET A 119 5.28 -4.27 -2.61
N LEU A 120 4.52 -3.85 -1.60
CA LEU A 120 3.66 -2.67 -1.73
C LEU A 120 4.46 -1.42 -2.04
N MET A 121 5.55 -1.19 -1.31
CA MET A 121 6.39 -0.02 -1.55
C MET A 121 6.95 -0.01 -2.97
N GLU A 122 7.37 -1.16 -3.47
CA GLU A 122 7.84 -1.29 -4.85
C GLU A 122 6.73 -0.97 -5.85
N GLN A 123 5.51 -1.47 -5.62
CA GLN A 123 4.38 -1.21 -6.50
C GLN A 123 3.94 0.25 -6.46
N LEU A 124 4.03 0.92 -5.32
CA LEU A 124 3.73 2.35 -5.23
C LEU A 124 4.77 3.18 -5.99
N PHE A 125 6.04 2.82 -5.89
CA PHE A 125 7.08 3.45 -6.70
C PHE A 125 6.82 3.21 -8.19
N ARG A 126 6.53 1.97 -8.57
CA ARG A 126 6.24 1.61 -9.96
C ARG A 126 5.03 2.35 -10.51
N ALA A 127 3.92 2.37 -9.77
CA ALA A 127 2.69 3.04 -10.21
C ALA A 127 2.90 4.55 -10.38
N THR A 128 3.55 5.21 -9.43
CA THR A 128 3.83 6.65 -9.53
C THR A 128 4.83 6.95 -10.65
N SER A 129 5.75 6.02 -10.92
CA SER A 129 6.67 6.11 -12.07
C SER A 129 5.92 6.03 -13.40
N ILE A 130 4.95 5.13 -13.50
CA ILE A 130 4.09 5.02 -14.71
C ILE A 130 3.38 6.36 -14.95
N LEU A 131 2.79 6.94 -13.90
CA LEU A 131 2.05 8.21 -14.04
C LEU A 131 2.94 9.39 -14.38
N ALA A 132 4.23 9.32 -14.05
CA ALA A 132 5.22 10.35 -14.39
C ALA A 132 5.92 10.10 -15.72
N ASN A 133 5.55 9.06 -16.46
CA ASN A 133 6.21 8.60 -17.68
C ASN A 133 7.69 8.27 -17.46
N HIS A 134 8.06 7.85 -16.26
CA HIS A 134 9.41 7.40 -15.96
C HIS A 134 9.62 5.98 -16.50
N PRO A 135 10.80 5.65 -17.05
CA PRO A 135 11.03 4.36 -17.74
C PRO A 135 11.23 3.16 -16.82
N TYR A 136 10.93 3.27 -15.53
CA TYR A 136 11.14 2.17 -14.58
C TYR A 136 10.30 0.94 -14.94
N HIS A 137 9.01 1.13 -15.26
CA HIS A 137 8.10 0.02 -15.56
C HIS A 137 8.29 -0.47 -16.98
N ARG A 138 8.44 -1.79 -17.12
CA ARG A 138 8.46 -2.46 -18.41
C ARG A 138 7.53 -3.67 -18.35
N GLU A 139 6.68 -3.80 -19.35
CA GLU A 139 5.79 -4.94 -19.52
C GLU A 139 6.51 -6.03 -20.33
N GLY A 140 6.29 -7.25 -19.98
CA GLY A 140 6.83 -8.41 -20.64
C GLY A 140 7.95 -9.06 -19.89
#